data_5d2935fef73a1b483fa0a94ff5959ec9
#
_entry.id   5d2935fef73a1b483fa0a94ff5959ec9
#
_cell.length_a   1.000
_cell.length_b   1.000
_cell.length_c   1.000
_cell.angle_alpha   90.00
_cell.angle_beta   90.00
_cell.angle_gamma   90.00
#
_symmetry.space_group_name_H-M   'P 1'
#
loop_
_entity.id
_entity.type
_entity.pdbx_description
1 polymer ?
#
loop_
_entity_poly.entity_id
_entity_poly.type
_entity_poly.pdbx_seq_one_letter_code
_entity_poly.pdbx_strand_id
1 'polypeptide(L)'
;MKKIIALTLLLCMVFALTSMTAYAAEDIGDTLVLYSTMTEKDLDALISGFNEVYPDCEIEVVSGTIGETTSRIAAEADNPQGDVTWGGLADSDGMQYAELFEEWVSDESANAIEGYSTPNGIYSMDHLSTVVFAINTELEKELGLDIRSYADLLDPKLEGKIIFSNPNSSSAAWNNLCNIMSVFGNDSEESWDYIEKLMKNLVISDSSSNCFKLVEQGEYVVGLTYEDGAIKLIEQGADDHFTMRYPADGASASAFGMAVIKNCKHPEAAKALVNWVCSAEGCSYIAQYLKTLRMTNKDTVYGESLLPATEDIKWVVRDVPYLTEHKAEILDHWNDLLLEVQG
;
A
#
# COMPACT_ATOMS: atom_id res chain seq x y z
N MET A 1 -38.67 -44.21 -23.72
CA MET A 1 -37.42 -43.79 -23.05
C MET A 1 -36.72 -42.64 -23.75
N LYS A 2 -36.44 -42.64 -25.06
CA LYS A 2 -35.71 -41.52 -25.74
C LYS A 2 -36.41 -40.15 -25.69
N LYS A 3 -37.77 -40.11 -25.68
CA LYS A 3 -38.52 -38.84 -25.61
C LYS A 3 -38.56 -38.22 -24.19
N ILE A 4 -38.44 -39.04 -23.14
CA ILE A 4 -38.42 -38.58 -21.76
C ILE A 4 -37.02 -37.98 -21.42
N ILE A 5 -35.94 -38.58 -21.96
CA ILE A 5 -34.56 -38.10 -21.79
C ILE A 5 -34.35 -36.72 -22.47
N ALA A 6 -34.98 -36.54 -23.67
CA ALA A 6 -34.90 -35.24 -24.37
C ALA A 6 -35.64 -34.11 -23.63
N LEU A 7 -36.77 -34.43 -22.95
CA LEU A 7 -37.52 -33.44 -22.18
C LEU A 7 -36.80 -33.04 -20.87
N THR A 8 -36.11 -33.98 -20.23
CA THR A 8 -35.33 -33.72 -19.01
C THR A 8 -34.08 -32.87 -19.31
N LEU A 9 -33.39 -33.12 -20.45
CA LEU A 9 -32.25 -32.29 -20.89
C LEU A 9 -32.69 -30.88 -21.30
N LEU A 10 -33.85 -30.71 -21.91
CA LEU A 10 -34.40 -29.40 -22.26
C LEU A 10 -34.81 -28.62 -20.99
N LEU A 11 -35.35 -29.27 -19.98
CA LEU A 11 -35.71 -28.65 -18.70
C LEU A 11 -34.46 -28.24 -17.90
N CYS A 12 -33.37 -29.00 -17.93
CA CYS A 12 -32.08 -28.63 -17.30
C CYS A 12 -31.38 -27.47 -18.01
N MET A 13 -31.50 -27.33 -19.33
CA MET A 13 -30.98 -26.18 -20.07
C MET A 13 -31.80 -24.90 -19.81
N VAL A 14 -33.08 -24.98 -19.58
CA VAL A 14 -33.92 -23.82 -19.22
C VAL A 14 -33.66 -23.35 -17.80
N PHE A 15 -33.31 -24.27 -16.86
CA PHE A 15 -32.95 -23.91 -15.49
C PHE A 15 -31.51 -23.34 -15.35
N ALA A 16 -30.62 -23.64 -16.31
CA ALA A 16 -29.27 -23.08 -16.34
C ALA A 16 -29.22 -21.63 -16.91
N LEU A 17 -30.31 -21.16 -17.52
CA LEU A 17 -30.43 -19.82 -18.11
C LEU A 17 -31.13 -18.79 -17.20
N THR A 18 -31.56 -19.17 -15.99
CA THR A 18 -32.34 -18.30 -15.11
C THR A 18 -31.59 -17.82 -13.85
N SER A 19 -30.29 -17.94 -13.80
CA SER A 19 -29.49 -17.41 -12.66
C SER A 19 -28.42 -16.40 -13.07
N MET A 20 -28.51 -15.78 -14.22
CA MET A 20 -27.96 -14.44 -14.39
C MET A 20 -29.06 -13.45 -13.98
N THR A 21 -29.29 -13.29 -12.69
CA THR A 21 -29.74 -12.00 -12.18
C THR A 21 -28.62 -11.04 -12.51
N ALA A 22 -28.76 -10.33 -13.65
CA ALA A 22 -28.08 -9.07 -13.79
C ALA A 22 -28.54 -8.27 -12.55
N TYR A 23 -27.68 -8.10 -11.57
CA TYR A 23 -27.82 -7.01 -10.62
C TYR A 23 -27.83 -5.79 -11.53
N ALA A 24 -28.99 -5.16 -11.69
CA ALA A 24 -29.03 -3.84 -12.30
C ALA A 24 -28.11 -2.99 -11.42
N ALA A 25 -27.01 -2.50 -12.00
CA ALA A 25 -26.15 -1.59 -11.28
C ALA A 25 -27.04 -0.46 -10.76
N GLU A 26 -26.85 -0.08 -9.52
CA GLU A 26 -27.58 1.04 -8.93
C GLU A 26 -27.32 2.27 -9.81
N ASP A 27 -28.35 3.09 -10.05
CA ASP A 27 -28.19 4.33 -10.81
C ASP A 27 -27.39 5.32 -9.96
N ILE A 28 -26.10 5.43 -10.26
CA ILE A 28 -25.15 6.31 -9.56
C ILE A 28 -24.95 7.66 -10.30
N GLY A 29 -25.60 7.86 -11.44
CA GLY A 29 -25.35 8.96 -12.36
C GLY A 29 -24.30 8.61 -13.43
N ASP A 30 -24.03 9.57 -14.31
CA ASP A 30 -23.23 9.41 -15.52
C ASP A 30 -21.87 10.11 -15.46
N THR A 31 -21.55 10.78 -14.37
CA THR A 31 -20.33 11.60 -14.24
C THR A 31 -19.73 11.51 -12.85
N LEU A 32 -18.39 11.44 -12.79
CA LEU A 32 -17.58 11.49 -11.58
C LEU A 32 -16.29 12.25 -11.83
N VAL A 33 -15.91 13.17 -10.94
CA VAL A 33 -14.62 13.88 -11.00
C VAL A 33 -13.70 13.36 -9.90
N LEU A 34 -12.62 12.68 -10.32
CA LEU A 34 -11.62 12.07 -9.47
C LEU A 34 -10.37 12.96 -9.37
N TYR A 35 -10.02 13.40 -8.17
CA TYR A 35 -8.72 14.02 -7.88
C TYR A 35 -7.73 12.92 -7.43
N SER A 36 -6.55 12.85 -8.09
CA SER A 36 -5.66 11.71 -7.84
C SER A 36 -4.18 12.07 -7.83
N THR A 37 -3.43 11.37 -6.96
CA THR A 37 -1.97 11.39 -6.94
C THR A 37 -1.35 10.16 -7.62
N MET A 38 -2.18 9.25 -8.10
CA MET A 38 -1.78 7.97 -8.68
C MET A 38 -1.23 8.13 -10.09
N THR A 39 -0.45 7.15 -10.54
CA THR A 39 0.11 7.15 -11.89
C THR A 39 -0.96 6.85 -12.94
N GLU A 40 -0.68 7.16 -14.20
CA GLU A 40 -1.58 6.87 -15.33
C GLU A 40 -1.95 5.37 -15.40
N LYS A 41 -0.98 4.47 -15.17
CA LYS A 41 -1.22 3.01 -15.14
C LYS A 41 -2.18 2.60 -14.02
N ASP A 42 -2.06 3.23 -12.84
CA ASP A 42 -2.94 2.95 -11.70
C ASP A 42 -4.37 3.44 -11.98
N LEU A 43 -4.48 4.63 -12.60
CA LEU A 43 -5.76 5.20 -13.02
C LEU A 43 -6.44 4.34 -14.09
N ASP A 44 -5.69 3.85 -15.06
CA ASP A 44 -6.22 2.92 -16.08
C ASP A 44 -6.79 1.65 -15.46
N ALA A 45 -6.12 1.10 -14.44
CA ALA A 45 -6.62 -0.08 -13.72
C ALA A 45 -7.94 0.22 -13.01
N LEU A 46 -8.01 1.34 -12.27
CA LEU A 46 -9.22 1.75 -11.56
C LEU A 46 -10.38 1.99 -12.52
N ILE A 47 -10.18 2.82 -13.55
CA ILE A 47 -11.23 3.24 -14.48
C ILE A 47 -11.75 2.03 -15.28
N SER A 48 -10.84 1.20 -15.79
CA SER A 48 -11.22 0.01 -16.57
C SER A 48 -12.06 -0.95 -15.73
N GLY A 49 -11.66 -1.21 -14.49
CA GLY A 49 -12.39 -2.14 -13.62
C GLY A 49 -13.72 -1.56 -13.15
N PHE A 50 -13.76 -0.30 -12.75
CA PHE A 50 -15.00 0.34 -12.35
C PHE A 50 -16.03 0.39 -13.47
N ASN A 51 -15.59 0.65 -14.70
CA ASN A 51 -16.47 0.69 -15.87
C ASN A 51 -17.00 -0.69 -16.31
N GLU A 52 -16.42 -1.81 -15.83
CA GLU A 52 -17.06 -3.12 -16.00
C GLU A 52 -18.36 -3.24 -15.21
N VAL A 53 -18.46 -2.54 -14.08
CA VAL A 53 -19.64 -2.53 -13.20
C VAL A 53 -20.57 -1.35 -13.52
N TYR A 54 -20.01 -0.18 -13.81
CA TYR A 54 -20.74 1.07 -14.07
C TYR A 54 -20.34 1.67 -15.43
N PRO A 55 -20.74 1.05 -16.56
CA PRO A 55 -20.27 1.40 -17.89
C PRO A 55 -20.73 2.79 -18.38
N ASP A 56 -21.79 3.35 -17.78
CA ASP A 56 -22.35 4.63 -18.17
C ASP A 56 -21.75 5.82 -17.35
N CYS A 57 -20.91 5.53 -16.33
CA CYS A 57 -20.27 6.57 -15.50
C CYS A 57 -18.92 6.99 -16.11
N GLU A 58 -18.86 8.21 -16.64
CA GLU A 58 -17.62 8.81 -17.13
C GLU A 58 -16.80 9.40 -15.97
N ILE A 59 -15.53 8.99 -15.85
CA ILE A 59 -14.61 9.50 -14.83
C ILE A 59 -13.68 10.56 -15.43
N GLU A 60 -13.85 11.81 -15.03
CA GLU A 60 -12.89 12.87 -15.29
C GLU A 60 -11.80 12.88 -14.23
N VAL A 61 -10.52 12.81 -14.65
CA VAL A 61 -9.37 12.75 -13.73
C VAL A 61 -8.64 14.09 -13.69
N VAL A 62 -8.35 14.56 -12.49
CA VAL A 62 -7.47 15.70 -12.21
C VAL A 62 -6.30 15.24 -11.37
N SER A 63 -5.13 15.12 -12.00
CA SER A 63 -3.90 14.65 -11.36
C SER A 63 -3.14 15.81 -10.69
N GLY A 64 -2.50 15.50 -9.54
CA GLY A 64 -1.66 16.43 -8.80
C GLY A 64 -1.01 15.76 -7.60
N THR A 65 -0.15 16.48 -6.90
CA THR A 65 0.37 16.05 -5.59
C THR A 65 -0.71 16.16 -4.52
N ILE A 66 -0.52 15.49 -3.37
CA ILE A 66 -1.51 15.58 -2.26
C ILE A 66 -1.67 17.04 -1.78
N GLY A 67 -0.60 17.81 -1.71
CA GLY A 67 -0.65 19.23 -1.33
C GLY A 67 -1.41 20.10 -2.33
N GLU A 68 -1.24 19.86 -3.63
CA GLU A 68 -1.99 20.56 -4.69
C GLU A 68 -3.47 20.18 -4.65
N THR A 69 -3.77 18.89 -4.52
CA THR A 69 -5.13 18.34 -4.47
C THR A 69 -5.90 18.89 -3.27
N THR A 70 -5.35 18.79 -2.06
CA THR A 70 -6.01 19.27 -0.82
C THR A 70 -6.16 20.81 -0.82
N SER A 71 -5.15 21.55 -1.32
CA SER A 71 -5.24 23.00 -1.47
C SER A 71 -6.35 23.41 -2.45
N ARG A 72 -6.52 22.65 -3.54
CA ARG A 72 -7.57 22.87 -4.53
C ARG A 72 -8.94 22.59 -3.94
N ILE A 73 -9.13 21.45 -3.25
CA ILE A 73 -10.41 21.13 -2.57
C ILE A 73 -10.78 22.23 -1.57
N ALA A 74 -9.81 22.72 -0.77
CA ALA A 74 -10.03 23.79 0.18
C ALA A 74 -10.48 25.11 -0.53
N ALA A 75 -9.87 25.44 -1.66
CA ALA A 75 -10.23 26.62 -2.44
C ALA A 75 -11.61 26.51 -3.11
N GLU A 76 -12.06 25.29 -3.38
CA GLU A 76 -13.34 24.96 -4.02
C GLU A 76 -14.46 24.66 -3.00
N ALA A 77 -14.23 24.80 -1.69
CA ALA A 77 -15.14 24.36 -0.63
C ALA A 77 -16.58 24.89 -0.76
N ASP A 78 -16.76 26.13 -1.26
CA ASP A 78 -18.09 26.74 -1.48
C ASP A 78 -18.79 26.21 -2.76
N ASN A 79 -18.05 25.61 -3.69
CA ASN A 79 -18.56 25.04 -4.94
C ASN A 79 -17.60 23.94 -5.43
N PRO A 80 -17.62 22.75 -4.82
CA PRO A 80 -16.72 21.65 -5.16
C PRO A 80 -16.79 21.30 -6.65
N GLN A 81 -15.61 21.08 -7.24
CA GLN A 81 -15.49 20.65 -8.64
C GLN A 81 -15.07 19.17 -8.72
N GLY A 82 -14.43 18.64 -7.67
CA GLY A 82 -14.12 17.22 -7.51
C GLY A 82 -15.16 16.53 -6.63
N ASP A 83 -15.28 15.20 -6.78
CA ASP A 83 -16.22 14.38 -6.02
C ASP A 83 -15.51 13.46 -5.03
N VAL A 84 -14.34 12.94 -5.40
CA VAL A 84 -13.58 11.96 -4.63
C VAL A 84 -12.09 12.12 -4.84
N THR A 85 -11.28 11.73 -3.84
CA THR A 85 -9.82 11.63 -3.99
C THR A 85 -9.37 10.18 -4.00
N TRP A 86 -8.28 9.86 -4.72
CA TRP A 86 -7.60 8.57 -4.67
C TRP A 86 -6.09 8.73 -4.63
N GLY A 87 -5.49 8.03 -3.64
CA GLY A 87 -4.06 8.08 -3.36
C GLY A 87 -3.66 9.35 -2.59
N GLY A 88 -2.51 9.30 -1.94
CA GLY A 88 -1.92 10.41 -1.22
C GLY A 88 -2.50 10.69 0.17
N LEU A 89 -3.72 10.27 0.49
CA LEU A 89 -4.25 10.30 1.86
C LEU A 89 -3.68 9.12 2.63
N ALA A 90 -2.73 9.38 3.52
CA ALA A 90 -2.06 8.36 4.29
C ALA A 90 -2.69 8.17 5.68
N ASP A 91 -2.54 6.96 6.24
CA ASP A 91 -2.93 6.66 7.63
C ASP A 91 -2.26 7.59 8.64
N SER A 92 -1.02 8.01 8.36
CA SER A 92 -0.26 8.96 9.17
C SER A 92 -0.74 10.40 9.13
N ASP A 93 -1.60 10.77 8.17
CA ASP A 93 -2.17 12.14 8.10
C ASP A 93 -3.20 12.38 9.22
N GLY A 94 -3.74 11.31 9.81
CA GLY A 94 -4.70 11.39 10.89
C GLY A 94 -5.90 12.27 10.52
N MET A 95 -6.06 13.42 11.21
CA MET A 95 -7.13 14.38 10.98
C MET A 95 -6.71 15.60 10.14
N GLN A 96 -5.48 15.63 9.61
CA GLN A 96 -4.90 16.82 8.97
C GLN A 96 -5.79 17.44 7.88
N TYR A 97 -6.44 16.59 7.08
CA TYR A 97 -7.29 17.03 5.95
C TYR A 97 -8.77 16.67 6.15
N ALA A 98 -9.14 16.18 7.33
CA ALA A 98 -10.48 15.64 7.59
C ALA A 98 -11.62 16.61 7.30
N GLU A 99 -11.42 17.91 7.53
CA GLU A 99 -12.43 18.97 7.29
C GLU A 99 -12.85 19.11 5.82
N LEU A 100 -12.02 18.65 4.88
CA LEU A 100 -12.27 18.73 3.43
C LEU A 100 -13.22 17.62 2.94
N PHE A 101 -13.43 16.59 3.72
CA PHE A 101 -14.08 15.36 3.30
C PHE A 101 -15.36 15.09 4.10
N GLU A 102 -16.22 14.25 3.53
CA GLU A 102 -17.44 13.77 4.21
C GLU A 102 -17.08 12.79 5.33
N GLU A 103 -17.77 12.87 6.46
CA GLU A 103 -17.66 11.88 7.56
C GLU A 103 -18.34 10.57 7.13
N TRP A 104 -17.66 9.83 6.25
CA TRP A 104 -18.15 8.58 5.71
C TRP A 104 -16.97 7.70 5.25
N VAL A 105 -17.10 6.41 5.44
CA VAL A 105 -16.18 5.39 4.92
C VAL A 105 -16.98 4.27 4.27
N SER A 106 -16.34 3.54 3.36
CA SER A 106 -16.91 2.35 2.74
C SER A 106 -17.25 1.29 3.78
N ASP A 107 -18.40 0.63 3.64
CA ASP A 107 -18.77 -0.54 4.43
C ASP A 107 -17.76 -1.69 4.23
N GLU A 108 -17.12 -1.76 3.07
CA GLU A 108 -16.06 -2.71 2.73
C GLU A 108 -14.79 -2.53 3.57
N SER A 109 -14.59 -1.35 4.15
CA SER A 109 -13.46 -1.09 5.07
C SER A 109 -13.44 -2.05 6.26
N ALA A 110 -14.57 -2.65 6.65
CA ALA A 110 -14.63 -3.68 7.68
C ALA A 110 -13.90 -4.98 7.28
N ASN A 111 -13.68 -5.20 6.00
CA ASN A 111 -12.97 -6.36 5.45
C ASN A 111 -11.47 -6.11 5.23
N ALA A 112 -10.96 -4.96 5.65
CA ALA A 112 -9.53 -4.67 5.57
C ALA A 112 -8.71 -5.55 6.52
N ILE A 113 -7.43 -5.70 6.21
CA ILE A 113 -6.42 -6.27 7.12
C ILE A 113 -6.45 -5.48 8.42
N GLU A 114 -6.30 -6.17 9.54
CA GLU A 114 -6.34 -5.56 10.87
C GLU A 114 -5.36 -4.38 10.99
N GLY A 115 -5.86 -3.24 11.44
CA GLY A 115 -5.11 -1.98 11.55
C GLY A 115 -5.09 -1.10 10.29
N TYR A 116 -5.64 -1.57 9.15
CA TYR A 116 -5.56 -0.85 7.87
C TYR A 116 -6.91 -0.52 7.24
N SER A 117 -7.97 -0.35 8.03
CA SER A 117 -9.31 -0.03 7.52
C SER A 117 -9.54 1.46 7.33
N THR A 118 -9.44 2.22 8.41
CA THR A 118 -9.60 3.68 8.44
C THR A 118 -8.89 4.25 9.67
N PRO A 119 -8.09 5.31 9.53
CA PRO A 119 -7.43 5.94 10.67
C PRO A 119 -8.36 6.88 11.45
N ASN A 120 -9.43 7.38 10.84
CA ASN A 120 -10.20 8.51 11.36
C ASN A 120 -11.71 8.45 11.09
N GLY A 121 -12.23 7.40 10.44
CA GLY A 121 -13.64 7.30 10.05
C GLY A 121 -14.05 8.17 8.85
N ILE A 122 -13.06 8.71 8.12
CA ILE A 122 -13.27 9.59 6.96
C ILE A 122 -12.54 9.02 5.72
N TYR A 123 -11.31 8.50 5.92
CA TYR A 123 -10.53 7.89 4.84
C TYR A 123 -10.80 6.39 4.78
N SER A 124 -11.18 5.88 3.62
CA SER A 124 -11.27 4.45 3.32
C SER A 124 -9.93 4.00 2.74
N MET A 125 -9.17 3.20 3.49
CA MET A 125 -7.87 2.72 3.04
C MET A 125 -8.04 1.60 2.02
N ASP A 126 -7.36 1.69 0.88
CA ASP A 126 -7.50 0.74 -0.23
C ASP A 126 -6.20 0.00 -0.56
N HIS A 127 -5.03 0.63 -0.39
CA HIS A 127 -3.75 -0.01 -0.71
C HIS A 127 -2.67 0.27 0.33
N LEU A 128 -1.63 -0.56 0.30
CA LEU A 128 -0.52 -0.57 1.26
C LEU A 128 0.83 -0.38 0.57
N SER A 129 1.71 0.35 1.25
CA SER A 129 3.14 0.35 0.98
C SER A 129 3.85 -0.36 2.14
N THR A 130 4.19 -1.63 1.93
CA THR A 130 4.72 -2.53 2.95
C THR A 130 6.24 -2.44 3.03
N VAL A 131 6.81 -2.52 4.23
CA VAL A 131 8.26 -2.57 4.39
C VAL A 131 8.81 -3.96 4.00
N VAL A 132 9.94 -3.96 3.29
CA VAL A 132 10.63 -5.17 2.86
C VAL A 132 12.14 -4.99 2.93
N PHE A 133 12.86 -6.10 2.95
CA PHE A 133 14.28 -6.17 2.63
C PHE A 133 14.43 -6.40 1.12
N ALA A 134 15.09 -5.49 0.42
CA ALA A 134 15.64 -5.74 -0.92
C ALA A 134 16.95 -6.51 -0.74
N ILE A 135 17.18 -7.59 -1.46
CA ILE A 135 18.34 -8.47 -1.26
C ILE A 135 18.96 -8.82 -2.60
N ASN A 136 20.27 -8.61 -2.73
CA ASN A 136 21.07 -9.18 -3.80
C ASN A 136 21.42 -10.62 -3.46
N THR A 137 20.83 -11.58 -4.16
CA THR A 137 20.94 -13.01 -3.83
C THR A 137 22.31 -13.61 -4.13
N GLU A 138 23.06 -13.04 -5.07
CA GLU A 138 24.41 -13.45 -5.38
C GLU A 138 25.38 -13.05 -4.27
N LEU A 139 25.35 -11.79 -3.82
CA LEU A 139 26.16 -11.29 -2.72
C LEU A 139 25.81 -11.94 -1.39
N GLU A 140 24.52 -12.16 -1.11
CA GLU A 140 24.06 -12.92 0.06
C GLU A 140 24.69 -14.31 0.10
N LYS A 141 24.64 -15.03 -1.04
CA LYS A 141 25.23 -16.36 -1.19
C LYS A 141 26.74 -16.36 -1.05
N GLU A 142 27.42 -15.37 -1.63
CA GLU A 142 28.90 -15.24 -1.52
C GLU A 142 29.33 -15.06 -0.06
N LEU A 143 28.53 -14.35 0.75
CA LEU A 143 28.77 -14.16 2.18
C LEU A 143 28.34 -15.39 3.01
N GLY A 144 27.65 -16.36 2.42
CA GLY A 144 27.09 -17.51 3.10
C GLY A 144 26.02 -17.13 4.12
N LEU A 145 25.15 -16.17 3.77
CA LEU A 145 24.04 -15.68 4.59
C LEU A 145 22.71 -16.19 4.04
N ASP A 146 21.67 -16.15 4.87
CA ASP A 146 20.25 -16.31 4.54
C ASP A 146 19.46 -15.28 5.37
N ILE A 147 19.27 -14.11 4.80
CA ILE A 147 18.72 -12.93 5.49
C ILE A 147 17.19 -13.00 5.45
N ARG A 148 16.57 -13.24 6.62
CA ARG A 148 15.13 -13.41 6.79
C ARG A 148 14.53 -12.48 7.86
N SER A 149 15.33 -12.09 8.84
CA SER A 149 14.89 -11.41 10.05
C SER A 149 15.75 -10.18 10.37
N TYR A 150 15.28 -9.35 11.26
CA TYR A 150 16.08 -8.24 11.77
C TYR A 150 17.36 -8.72 12.49
N ALA A 151 17.33 -9.88 13.12
CA ALA A 151 18.52 -10.43 13.77
C ALA A 151 19.63 -10.74 12.75
N ASP A 152 19.28 -11.18 11.53
CA ASP A 152 20.26 -11.49 10.48
C ASP A 152 20.99 -10.26 9.96
N LEU A 153 20.36 -9.07 10.06
CA LEU A 153 20.96 -7.79 9.67
C LEU A 153 22.10 -7.34 10.59
N LEU A 154 22.24 -7.97 11.76
CA LEU A 154 23.32 -7.69 12.72
C LEU A 154 24.57 -8.53 12.46
N ASP A 155 24.59 -9.41 11.44
CA ASP A 155 25.81 -10.19 11.13
C ASP A 155 26.96 -9.24 10.76
N PRO A 156 28.15 -9.37 11.39
CA PRO A 156 29.30 -8.51 11.08
C PRO A 156 29.78 -8.54 9.63
N LYS A 157 29.45 -9.59 8.87
CA LYS A 157 29.73 -9.65 7.42
C LYS A 157 28.98 -8.58 6.62
N LEU A 158 27.93 -7.98 7.20
CA LEU A 158 27.13 -6.95 6.60
C LEU A 158 27.61 -5.52 6.93
N GLU A 159 28.72 -5.37 7.64
CA GLU A 159 29.30 -4.03 7.92
C GLU A 159 29.50 -3.25 6.63
N GLY A 160 28.86 -2.08 6.53
CA GLY A 160 28.87 -1.21 5.34
C GLY A 160 28.20 -1.78 4.10
N LYS A 161 27.34 -2.83 4.24
CA LYS A 161 26.66 -3.51 3.11
C LYS A 161 25.16 -3.46 3.17
N ILE A 162 24.60 -2.77 4.17
CA ILE A 162 23.16 -2.50 4.25
C ILE A 162 22.93 -1.05 3.89
N ILE A 163 22.14 -0.77 2.86
CA ILE A 163 21.76 0.59 2.50
C ILE A 163 20.40 0.95 3.11
N PHE A 164 20.34 2.12 3.71
CA PHE A 164 19.13 2.67 4.32
C PHE A 164 19.02 4.15 3.99
N SER A 165 17.84 4.67 3.71
CA SER A 165 17.69 6.10 3.50
C SER A 165 17.53 6.86 4.82
N ASN A 166 17.74 8.18 4.78
CA ASN A 166 17.64 9.01 5.96
C ASN A 166 16.17 9.20 6.39
N PRO A 167 15.76 8.78 7.59
CA PRO A 167 14.36 8.89 8.05
C PRO A 167 13.89 10.35 8.26
N ASN A 168 14.82 11.32 8.36
CA ASN A 168 14.46 12.74 8.42
C ASN A 168 13.91 13.27 7.09
N SER A 169 14.30 12.69 5.96
CA SER A 169 13.95 13.16 4.61
C SER A 169 13.18 12.14 3.76
N SER A 170 13.07 10.89 4.24
CA SER A 170 12.44 9.78 3.52
C SER A 170 11.30 9.15 4.31
N SER A 171 10.08 9.22 3.79
CA SER A 171 8.93 8.52 4.37
C SER A 171 9.11 7.00 4.38
N ALA A 172 9.77 6.43 3.37
CA ALA A 172 10.08 5.00 3.33
C ALA A 172 11.04 4.60 4.46
N ALA A 173 12.06 5.41 4.75
CA ALA A 173 12.97 5.17 5.87
C ALA A 173 12.26 5.37 7.22
N TRP A 174 11.44 6.40 7.36
CA TRP A 174 10.59 6.57 8.53
C TRP A 174 9.72 5.35 8.77
N ASN A 175 9.07 4.81 7.73
CA ASN A 175 8.24 3.61 7.83
C ASN A 175 9.04 2.37 8.26
N ASN A 176 10.27 2.20 7.76
CA ASN A 176 11.15 1.12 8.21
C ASN A 176 11.59 1.29 9.67
N LEU A 177 11.91 2.52 10.10
CA LEU A 177 12.23 2.82 11.49
C LEU A 177 11.02 2.50 12.40
N CYS A 178 9.82 2.93 12.01
CA CYS A 178 8.57 2.60 12.70
C CYS A 178 8.32 1.09 12.75
N ASN A 179 8.68 0.35 11.69
CA ASN A 179 8.53 -1.11 11.69
C ASN A 179 9.46 -1.77 12.71
N ILE A 180 10.72 -1.35 12.78
CA ILE A 180 11.68 -1.83 13.79
C ILE A 180 11.12 -1.57 15.19
N MET A 181 10.63 -0.36 15.46
CA MET A 181 10.00 -0.02 16.73
C MET A 181 8.75 -0.86 17.03
N SER A 182 7.93 -1.14 16.02
CA SER A 182 6.74 -1.97 16.21
C SER A 182 7.06 -3.43 16.51
N VAL A 183 8.21 -3.93 16.03
CA VAL A 183 8.68 -5.30 16.30
C VAL A 183 9.32 -5.42 17.68
N PHE A 184 10.15 -4.45 18.10
CA PHE A 184 10.93 -4.52 19.34
C PHE A 184 10.32 -3.72 20.49
N GLY A 185 9.21 -3.02 20.25
CA GLY A 185 8.52 -2.15 21.20
C GLY A 185 8.69 -0.67 20.85
N ASN A 186 7.57 0.07 20.86
CA ASN A 186 7.56 1.48 20.50
C ASN A 186 8.47 2.27 21.45
N ASP A 187 9.53 2.90 20.90
CA ASP A 187 10.48 3.76 21.60
C ASP A 187 11.05 3.13 22.89
N SER A 188 11.19 1.79 22.89
CA SER A 188 11.72 1.04 24.01
C SER A 188 13.25 0.97 24.00
N GLU A 189 13.86 0.67 25.15
CA GLU A 189 15.29 0.39 25.25
C GLU A 189 15.71 -0.74 24.31
N GLU A 190 14.87 -1.77 24.14
CA GLU A 190 15.15 -2.91 23.23
C GLU A 190 15.21 -2.47 21.77
N SER A 191 14.29 -1.60 21.32
CA SER A 191 14.30 -1.09 19.93
C SER A 191 15.52 -0.21 19.68
N TRP A 192 15.92 0.64 20.60
CA TRP A 192 17.09 1.50 20.46
C TRP A 192 18.41 0.73 20.52
N ASP A 193 18.51 -0.26 21.39
CA ASP A 193 19.64 -1.19 21.45
C ASP A 193 19.82 -1.96 20.12
N TYR A 194 18.70 -2.35 19.50
CA TYR A 194 18.73 -2.99 18.18
C TYR A 194 19.19 -2.00 17.10
N ILE A 195 18.62 -0.79 17.08
CA ILE A 195 18.95 0.26 16.11
C ILE A 195 20.43 0.63 16.19
N GLU A 196 20.97 0.82 17.39
CA GLU A 196 22.41 1.10 17.59
C GLU A 196 23.30 0.01 16.97
N LYS A 197 22.97 -1.26 17.19
CA LYS A 197 23.71 -2.39 16.61
C LYS A 197 23.59 -2.41 15.08
N LEU A 198 22.39 -2.15 14.56
CA LEU A 198 22.12 -2.13 13.12
C LEU A 198 22.90 -0.99 12.44
N MET A 199 22.99 0.19 13.07
CA MET A 199 23.69 1.36 12.53
C MET A 199 25.17 1.08 12.17
N LYS A 200 25.81 0.13 12.81
CA LYS A 200 27.20 -0.29 12.50
C LYS A 200 27.31 -0.90 11.10
N ASN A 201 26.23 -1.50 10.62
CA ASN A 201 26.18 -2.14 9.31
C ASN A 201 25.58 -1.24 8.20
N LEU A 202 24.97 -0.09 8.59
CA LEU A 202 24.26 0.79 7.66
C LEU A 202 25.18 1.75 6.90
N VAL A 203 24.80 1.98 5.65
CA VAL A 203 25.20 3.14 4.85
C VAL A 203 23.95 3.99 4.59
N ILE A 204 24.02 5.27 4.98
CA ILE A 204 22.87 6.18 4.84
C ILE A 204 22.86 6.83 3.47
N SER A 205 21.72 6.76 2.78
CA SER A 205 21.48 7.36 1.46
C SER A 205 20.48 8.52 1.56
N ASP A 206 20.66 9.53 0.72
CA ASP A 206 19.71 10.64 0.59
C ASP A 206 18.47 10.30 -0.25
N SER A 207 18.46 9.12 -0.90
CA SER A 207 17.36 8.68 -1.77
C SER A 207 16.83 7.31 -1.37
N SER A 208 15.51 7.23 -1.13
CA SER A 208 14.83 5.96 -0.82
C SER A 208 14.91 4.95 -1.97
N SER A 209 14.93 5.42 -3.23
CA SER A 209 15.04 4.52 -4.38
C SER A 209 16.40 3.85 -4.50
N ASN A 210 17.45 4.40 -3.89
CA ASN A 210 18.77 3.78 -3.84
C ASN A 210 18.74 2.48 -3.03
N CYS A 211 17.85 2.38 -2.02
CA CYS A 211 17.74 1.21 -1.15
C CYS A 211 17.27 -0.08 -1.87
N PHE A 212 16.78 0.01 -3.09
CA PHE A 212 16.52 -1.17 -3.92
C PHE A 212 17.34 -1.16 -5.22
N LYS A 213 17.58 0.01 -5.84
CA LYS A 213 18.34 0.09 -7.10
C LYS A 213 19.81 -0.28 -6.94
N LEU A 214 20.49 0.23 -5.89
CA LEU A 214 21.91 -0.08 -5.68
C LEU A 214 22.11 -1.52 -5.17
N VAL A 215 21.11 -2.11 -4.53
CA VAL A 215 21.10 -3.54 -4.19
C VAL A 215 20.97 -4.39 -5.45
N GLU A 216 20.06 -4.04 -6.35
CA GLU A 216 19.92 -4.72 -7.65
C GLU A 216 21.22 -4.62 -8.46
N GLN A 217 21.88 -3.47 -8.47
CA GLN A 217 23.15 -3.24 -9.15
C GLN A 217 24.36 -3.94 -8.51
N GLY A 218 24.18 -4.58 -7.34
CA GLY A 218 25.23 -5.30 -6.63
C GLY A 218 26.19 -4.42 -5.84
N GLU A 219 25.84 -3.17 -5.56
CA GLU A 219 26.66 -2.30 -4.70
C GLU A 219 26.46 -2.61 -3.21
N TYR A 220 25.27 -3.08 -2.83
CA TYR A 220 24.91 -3.47 -1.46
C TYR A 220 24.25 -4.84 -1.45
N VAL A 221 24.37 -5.54 -0.31
CA VAL A 221 23.76 -6.85 -0.10
C VAL A 221 22.29 -6.73 0.23
N VAL A 222 21.94 -5.75 1.08
CA VAL A 222 20.58 -5.53 1.60
C VAL A 222 20.22 -4.05 1.52
N GLY A 223 18.95 -3.77 1.22
CA GLY A 223 18.35 -2.46 1.38
C GLY A 223 17.08 -2.55 2.21
N LEU A 224 16.94 -1.67 3.21
CA LEU A 224 15.69 -1.50 3.94
C LEU A 224 14.81 -0.55 3.13
N THR A 225 13.71 -1.07 2.57
CA THR A 225 12.93 -0.35 1.57
C THR A 225 11.44 -0.66 1.63
N TYR A 226 10.72 -0.47 0.55
CA TYR A 226 9.28 -0.68 0.42
C TYR A 226 8.96 -1.58 -0.79
N GLU A 227 7.84 -2.30 -0.66
CA GLU A 227 7.39 -3.37 -1.54
C GLU A 227 7.29 -2.93 -3.00
N ASP A 228 6.52 -1.87 -3.27
CA ASP A 228 6.23 -1.38 -4.63
C ASP A 228 7.47 -0.88 -5.38
N GLY A 229 8.51 -0.42 -4.67
CA GLY A 229 9.80 -0.10 -5.28
C GLY A 229 10.58 -1.34 -5.69
N ALA A 230 10.67 -2.34 -4.80
CA ALA A 230 11.42 -3.57 -5.03
C ALA A 230 10.75 -4.48 -6.06
N ILE A 231 9.43 -4.67 -5.98
CA ILE A 231 8.70 -5.57 -6.87
C ILE A 231 8.74 -5.12 -8.34
N LYS A 232 8.82 -3.81 -8.60
CA LYS A 232 8.96 -3.28 -9.96
C LYS A 232 10.27 -3.70 -10.62
N LEU A 233 11.36 -3.88 -9.88
CA LEU A 233 12.61 -4.41 -10.43
C LEU A 233 12.46 -5.90 -10.79
N ILE A 234 11.76 -6.67 -9.97
CA ILE A 234 11.43 -8.07 -10.26
C ILE A 234 10.55 -8.16 -11.52
N GLU A 235 9.53 -7.30 -11.67
CA GLU A 235 8.71 -7.21 -12.88
C GLU A 235 9.55 -6.89 -14.13
N GLN A 236 10.64 -6.14 -13.97
CA GLN A 236 11.55 -5.77 -15.05
C GLN A 236 12.62 -6.85 -15.36
N GLY A 237 12.60 -7.97 -14.64
CA GLY A 237 13.47 -9.13 -14.91
C GLY A 237 14.74 -9.21 -14.07
N ALA A 238 14.76 -8.57 -12.88
CA ALA A 238 15.89 -8.66 -11.95
C ALA A 238 15.87 -9.91 -11.05
N ASP A 239 14.89 -10.81 -11.21
CA ASP A 239 14.61 -11.95 -10.34
C ASP A 239 15.69 -13.05 -10.34
N ASP A 240 16.65 -13.01 -11.24
CA ASP A 240 17.79 -13.93 -11.28
C ASP A 240 18.84 -13.64 -10.19
N HIS A 241 19.01 -12.38 -9.79
CA HIS A 241 20.02 -11.93 -8.80
C HIS A 241 19.47 -11.02 -7.71
N PHE A 242 18.20 -10.66 -7.77
CA PHE A 242 17.53 -9.76 -6.83
C PHE A 242 16.22 -10.37 -6.33
N THR A 243 15.92 -10.15 -5.05
CA THR A 243 14.63 -10.53 -4.45
C THR A 243 14.21 -9.53 -3.39
N MET A 244 12.94 -9.61 -3.00
CA MET A 244 12.46 -8.94 -1.79
C MET A 244 11.98 -9.97 -0.77
N ARG A 245 12.15 -9.67 0.52
CA ARG A 245 11.66 -10.49 1.62
C ARG A 245 11.01 -9.63 2.69
N TYR A 246 9.90 -10.12 3.22
CA TYR A 246 9.29 -9.50 4.40
C TYR A 246 10.05 -9.95 5.64
N PRO A 247 10.31 -9.03 6.61
CA PRO A 247 10.93 -9.43 7.87
C PRO A 247 10.14 -10.55 8.54
N ALA A 248 10.79 -11.68 8.88
CA ALA A 248 10.16 -12.80 9.57
C ALA A 248 9.69 -12.43 10.98
N ASP A 249 10.28 -11.37 11.56
CA ASP A 249 9.86 -10.79 12.84
C ASP A 249 8.51 -10.08 12.72
N GLY A 250 8.21 -9.54 11.55
CA GLY A 250 6.96 -8.90 11.19
C GLY A 250 7.16 -7.68 10.29
N ALA A 251 6.24 -7.51 9.34
CA ALA A 251 6.17 -6.38 8.43
C ALA A 251 4.95 -5.51 8.75
N SER A 252 5.11 -4.21 8.67
CA SER A 252 4.02 -3.24 8.68
C SER A 252 3.97 -2.48 7.36
N ALA A 253 2.90 -1.74 7.15
CA ALA A 253 2.73 -0.90 5.97
C ALA A 253 2.31 0.52 6.35
N SER A 254 2.46 1.47 5.43
CA SER A 254 1.63 2.67 5.37
C SER A 254 0.41 2.35 4.53
N ALA A 255 -0.76 2.69 5.01
CA ALA A 255 -1.99 2.60 4.25
C ALA A 255 -2.27 3.94 3.55
N PHE A 256 -2.77 3.84 2.33
CA PHE A 256 -3.25 4.98 1.56
C PHE A 256 -4.69 4.72 1.14
N GLY A 257 -5.43 5.78 0.89
CA GLY A 257 -6.85 5.61 0.67
C GLY A 257 -7.52 6.70 -0.13
N MET A 258 -8.83 6.62 -0.05
CA MET A 258 -9.80 7.46 -0.73
C MET A 258 -10.67 8.21 0.28
N ALA A 259 -11.20 9.35 -0.12
CA ALA A 259 -12.21 10.06 0.64
C ALA A 259 -13.17 10.82 -0.29
N VAL A 260 -14.45 10.85 0.08
CA VAL A 260 -15.49 11.62 -0.63
C VAL A 260 -15.36 13.09 -0.25
N ILE A 261 -15.28 13.98 -1.26
CA ILE A 261 -15.16 15.42 -1.04
C ILE A 261 -16.47 15.96 -0.47
N LYS A 262 -16.37 16.80 0.55
CA LYS A 262 -17.52 17.37 1.25
C LYS A 262 -18.37 18.20 0.32
N ASN A 263 -19.68 17.98 0.35
CA ASN A 263 -20.66 18.66 -0.51
C ASN A 263 -20.37 18.53 -2.03
N CYS A 264 -19.74 17.46 -2.48
CA CYS A 264 -19.50 17.18 -3.88
C CYS A 264 -20.80 17.08 -4.69
N LYS A 265 -20.69 17.18 -6.02
CA LYS A 265 -21.86 17.20 -6.91
C LYS A 265 -22.45 15.82 -7.17
N HIS A 266 -21.61 14.78 -7.15
CA HIS A 266 -21.98 13.41 -7.49
C HIS A 266 -21.68 12.43 -6.33
N PRO A 267 -22.32 12.60 -5.14
CA PRO A 267 -21.97 11.81 -3.95
C PRO A 267 -22.25 10.32 -4.11
N GLU A 268 -23.28 9.91 -4.85
CA GLU A 268 -23.60 8.50 -5.08
C GLU A 268 -22.52 7.83 -5.95
N ALA A 269 -22.07 8.49 -7.04
CA ALA A 269 -20.98 8.00 -7.87
C ALA A 269 -19.66 7.93 -7.07
N ALA A 270 -19.37 8.95 -6.26
CA ALA A 270 -18.19 8.98 -5.40
C ALA A 270 -18.17 7.82 -4.40
N LYS A 271 -19.29 7.58 -3.71
CA LYS A 271 -19.43 6.46 -2.74
C LYS A 271 -19.37 5.10 -3.45
N ALA A 272 -19.98 4.97 -4.62
CA ALA A 272 -19.91 3.75 -5.41
C ALA A 272 -18.47 3.42 -5.82
N LEU A 273 -17.68 4.42 -6.27
CA LEU A 273 -16.28 4.22 -6.59
C LEU A 273 -15.48 3.77 -5.37
N VAL A 274 -15.61 4.45 -4.22
CA VAL A 274 -14.89 4.08 -3.00
C VAL A 274 -15.30 2.67 -2.53
N ASN A 275 -16.59 2.35 -2.56
CA ASN A 275 -17.07 1.00 -2.21
C ASN A 275 -16.48 -0.06 -3.14
N TRP A 276 -16.46 0.18 -4.44
CA TRP A 276 -15.90 -0.76 -5.40
C TRP A 276 -14.40 -0.95 -5.19
N VAL A 277 -13.64 0.15 -5.06
CA VAL A 277 -12.16 0.06 -4.85
C VAL A 277 -11.81 -0.68 -3.56
N CYS A 278 -12.59 -0.50 -2.48
CA CYS A 278 -12.36 -1.17 -1.20
C CYS A 278 -12.94 -2.60 -1.15
N SER A 279 -13.77 -3.00 -2.12
CA SER A 279 -14.36 -4.35 -2.17
C SER A 279 -13.33 -5.43 -2.54
N ALA A 280 -13.64 -6.69 -2.22
CA ALA A 280 -12.82 -7.82 -2.65
C ALA A 280 -12.71 -7.91 -4.19
N GLU A 281 -13.78 -7.55 -4.92
CA GLU A 281 -13.80 -7.55 -6.39
C GLU A 281 -12.88 -6.46 -6.95
N GLY A 282 -13.05 -5.21 -6.54
CA GLY A 282 -12.25 -4.08 -7.02
C GLY A 282 -10.78 -4.21 -6.64
N CYS A 283 -10.50 -4.56 -5.37
CA CYS A 283 -9.15 -4.88 -4.93
C CYS A 283 -8.50 -5.98 -5.77
N SER A 284 -9.23 -7.07 -6.06
CA SER A 284 -8.71 -8.18 -6.88
C SER A 284 -8.45 -7.74 -8.31
N TYR A 285 -9.34 -6.95 -8.90
CA TYR A 285 -9.16 -6.42 -10.25
C TYR A 285 -7.89 -5.55 -10.33
N ILE A 286 -7.77 -4.57 -9.44
CA ILE A 286 -6.63 -3.63 -9.41
C ILE A 286 -5.32 -4.39 -9.16
N ALA A 287 -5.30 -5.31 -8.18
CA ALA A 287 -4.11 -6.10 -7.85
C ALA A 287 -3.63 -6.99 -9.01
N GLN A 288 -4.57 -7.60 -9.75
CA GLN A 288 -4.25 -8.45 -10.91
C GLN A 288 -3.82 -7.64 -12.12
N TYR A 289 -4.42 -6.47 -12.34
CA TYR A 289 -4.05 -5.56 -13.43
C TYR A 289 -2.65 -4.97 -13.23
N LEU A 290 -2.39 -4.45 -12.03
CA LEU A 290 -1.11 -3.79 -11.70
C LEU A 290 0.00 -4.78 -11.37
N LYS A 291 -0.33 -5.94 -10.77
CA LYS A 291 0.59 -7.00 -10.31
C LYS A 291 1.57 -6.60 -9.21
N THR A 292 1.67 -5.33 -8.88
CA THR A 292 2.68 -4.76 -7.96
C THR A 292 2.10 -3.94 -6.82
N LEU A 293 0.76 -3.82 -6.72
CA LEU A 293 0.08 -3.05 -5.69
C LEU A 293 -0.61 -3.99 -4.68
N ARG A 294 -0.30 -3.81 -3.41
CA ARG A 294 -0.96 -4.55 -2.32
C ARG A 294 -2.19 -3.81 -1.86
N MET A 295 -3.32 -4.51 -1.83
CA MET A 295 -4.60 -3.97 -1.41
C MET A 295 -4.85 -4.24 0.08
N THR A 296 -5.73 -3.43 0.69
CA THR A 296 -6.08 -3.57 2.11
C THR A 296 -7.10 -4.67 2.36
N ASN A 297 -7.98 -4.99 1.41
CA ASN A 297 -9.02 -6.00 1.62
C ASN A 297 -8.40 -7.40 1.75
N LYS A 298 -8.68 -8.08 2.87
CA LYS A 298 -8.12 -9.40 3.20
C LYS A 298 -8.56 -10.52 2.24
N ASP A 299 -9.67 -10.32 1.53
CA ASP A 299 -10.22 -11.30 0.59
C ASP A 299 -9.74 -11.04 -0.86
N THR A 300 -8.72 -10.17 -1.04
CA THR A 300 -8.13 -9.87 -2.35
C THR A 300 -7.48 -11.10 -2.98
N VAL A 301 -7.88 -11.39 -4.22
CA VAL A 301 -7.28 -12.47 -5.02
C VAL A 301 -6.22 -11.88 -5.95
N TYR A 302 -4.96 -12.12 -5.65
CA TYR A 302 -3.83 -11.56 -6.41
C TYR A 302 -3.58 -12.25 -7.76
N GLY A 303 -4.07 -13.49 -7.97
CA GLY A 303 -3.96 -14.20 -9.25
C GLY A 303 -2.51 -14.41 -9.67
N GLU A 304 -2.14 -13.86 -10.85
CA GLU A 304 -0.78 -13.90 -11.40
C GLU A 304 0.08 -12.71 -10.93
N SER A 305 -0.30 -12.04 -9.82
CA SER A 305 0.51 -11.00 -9.22
C SER A 305 1.88 -11.53 -8.80
N LEU A 306 2.87 -10.65 -8.82
CA LEU A 306 4.22 -10.95 -8.31
C LEU A 306 4.28 -10.91 -6.77
N LEU A 307 3.24 -10.36 -6.14
CA LEU A 307 3.14 -10.24 -4.69
C LEU A 307 2.67 -11.57 -4.07
N PRO A 308 3.26 -12.02 -2.95
CA PRO A 308 2.74 -13.14 -2.19
C PRO A 308 1.35 -12.80 -1.62
N ALA A 309 0.60 -13.84 -1.28
CA ALA A 309 -0.68 -13.67 -0.62
C ALA A 309 -0.52 -12.93 0.71
N THR A 310 -1.53 -12.19 1.09
CA THR A 310 -1.50 -11.35 2.31
C THR A 310 -1.35 -12.20 3.58
N GLU A 311 -1.91 -13.40 3.61
CA GLU A 311 -1.81 -14.36 4.70
C GLU A 311 -0.40 -14.96 4.88
N ASP A 312 0.47 -14.88 3.88
CA ASP A 312 1.85 -15.35 3.95
C ASP A 312 2.77 -14.34 4.67
N ILE A 313 2.27 -13.14 4.96
CA ILE A 313 3.02 -12.09 5.64
C ILE A 313 2.66 -12.07 7.13
N LYS A 314 3.68 -12.11 7.99
CA LYS A 314 3.50 -11.84 9.41
C LYS A 314 3.34 -10.34 9.61
N TRP A 315 2.11 -9.90 9.81
CA TRP A 315 1.80 -8.49 10.05
C TRP A 315 2.12 -8.05 11.47
N VAL A 316 2.64 -6.84 11.61
CA VAL A 316 2.68 -6.08 12.86
C VAL A 316 1.92 -4.77 12.66
N VAL A 317 1.12 -4.43 13.65
CA VAL A 317 0.34 -3.19 13.63
C VAL A 317 1.15 -2.09 14.30
N ARG A 318 1.35 -0.98 13.59
CA ARG A 318 2.01 0.21 14.14
C ARG A 318 1.06 0.99 15.03
N ASP A 319 1.57 1.50 16.13
CA ASP A 319 0.89 2.54 16.90
C ASP A 319 1.08 3.90 16.20
N VAL A 320 0.32 4.10 15.12
CA VAL A 320 0.44 5.30 14.27
C VAL A 320 0.22 6.59 15.08
N PRO A 321 -0.77 6.69 15.98
CA PRO A 321 -0.94 7.87 16.83
C PRO A 321 0.32 8.19 17.67
N TYR A 322 0.86 7.20 18.37
CA TYR A 322 2.07 7.35 19.18
C TYR A 322 3.26 7.79 18.32
N LEU A 323 3.54 7.06 17.24
CA LEU A 323 4.68 7.32 16.36
C LEU A 323 4.60 8.69 15.67
N THR A 324 3.39 9.18 15.40
CA THR A 324 3.17 10.52 14.82
C THR A 324 3.40 11.61 15.86
N GLU A 325 2.87 11.44 17.07
CA GLU A 325 3.04 12.40 18.18
C GLU A 325 4.50 12.56 18.59
N HIS A 326 5.28 11.44 18.65
CA HIS A 326 6.67 11.44 19.11
C HIS A 326 7.68 11.47 17.97
N LYS A 327 7.26 11.71 16.73
CA LYS A 327 8.15 11.66 15.55
C LYS A 327 9.40 12.53 15.70
N ALA A 328 9.25 13.74 16.21
CA ALA A 328 10.38 14.67 16.37
C ALA A 328 11.41 14.12 17.37
N GLU A 329 10.96 13.62 18.52
CA GLU A 329 11.80 13.06 19.58
C GLU A 329 12.53 11.79 19.10
N ILE A 330 11.83 10.93 18.36
CA ILE A 330 12.39 9.72 17.76
C ILE A 330 13.47 10.06 16.72
N LEU A 331 13.24 11.07 15.87
CA LEU A 331 14.22 11.52 14.88
C LEU A 331 15.42 12.19 15.51
N ASP A 332 15.24 12.96 16.58
CA ASP A 332 16.34 13.57 17.33
C ASP A 332 17.22 12.47 17.95
N HIS A 333 16.62 11.46 18.59
CA HIS A 333 17.34 10.33 19.16
C HIS A 333 18.08 9.51 18.06
N TRP A 334 17.43 9.28 16.93
CA TRP A 334 18.08 8.66 15.75
C TRP A 334 19.34 9.43 15.33
N ASN A 335 19.25 10.76 15.24
CA ASN A 335 20.35 11.61 14.81
C ASN A 335 21.53 11.59 15.81
N ASP A 336 21.22 11.64 17.10
CA ASP A 336 22.23 11.58 18.16
C ASP A 336 22.96 10.24 18.12
N LEU A 337 22.22 9.15 18.00
CA LEU A 337 22.77 7.80 17.94
C LEU A 337 23.61 7.58 16.66
N LEU A 338 23.16 8.11 15.50
CA LEU A 338 23.91 8.04 14.25
C LEU A 338 25.27 8.78 14.35
N LEU A 339 25.29 9.96 15.00
CA LEU A 339 26.52 10.69 15.26
C LEU A 339 27.46 9.95 16.21
N GLU A 340 26.92 9.25 17.20
CA GLU A 340 27.72 8.45 18.14
C GLU A 340 28.36 7.24 17.47
N VAL A 341 27.62 6.55 16.61
CA VAL A 341 28.04 5.27 16.00
C VAL A 341 28.92 5.49 14.77
N GLN A 342 28.63 6.49 13.94
CA GLN A 342 29.28 6.73 12.64
C GLN A 342 30.05 8.05 12.54
N GLY A 343 29.94 8.95 13.51
CA GLY A 343 30.68 10.23 13.58
C GLY A 343 32.03 10.01 14.18
#